data_bae126e0ebab4c80b5640c2179655072
#
_entry.id   bae126e0ebab4c80b5640c2179655072
#
_cell.length_a   1.000
_cell.length_b   1.000
_cell.length_c   1.000
_cell.angle_alpha   90.00
_cell.angle_beta   90.00
_cell.angle_gamma   90.00
#
_symmetry.space_group_name_H-M   'P 1'
#
loop_
_entity.id
_entity.type
_entity.pdbx_description
1 polymer ?
#
loop_
_entity_poly.entity_id
_entity_poly.type
_entity_poly.pdbx_seq_one_letter_code
_entity_poly.pdbx_strand_id
1 'polypeptide(L)'
;GSYDLSAHTVWLGDRTRQPDGAHVEFARHVRNPIGVKVGPSMKPEELITLLDTVNPHVQKGHVTLITRYGESKVKDLLPEHIKAVQNSKHAKAVIWCCDPMHGNTVTSPSDPKLKTRMFSAVVSELTSCLQIHASLGSVMGGVHLELTGDEGVTECMGGSMELSDEDLKRCYLTHCDPRLNYEQSLDIAFLISDVLKSQRRGIPVNNALSQALLRSNRVEGNP
;
A
#
# COMPACT_ATOMS: atom_id res chain seq x y z
N GLY A 1 14.62 -10.86 24.39
CA GLY A 1 14.42 -9.65 23.60
C GLY A 1 13.39 -8.74 24.27
N SER A 2 13.43 -7.49 23.90
CA SER A 2 12.55 -6.45 24.44
C SER A 2 11.29 -6.30 23.59
N TYR A 3 10.26 -5.67 24.14
CA TYR A 3 9.07 -5.24 23.40
C TYR A 3 8.95 -3.72 23.47
N ASP A 4 8.56 -3.10 22.36
CA ASP A 4 7.99 -1.77 22.38
C ASP A 4 6.55 -1.89 22.91
N LEU A 5 6.25 -1.15 23.97
CA LEU A 5 4.94 -1.19 24.63
C LEU A 5 4.00 -0.08 24.16
N SER A 6 4.47 0.82 23.30
CA SER A 6 3.68 1.93 22.75
C SER A 6 2.77 1.49 21.59
N ALA A 7 3.10 0.38 20.91
CA ALA A 7 2.34 -0.15 19.79
C ALA A 7 2.47 -1.67 19.70
N HIS A 8 1.48 -2.34 19.07
CA HIS A 8 1.57 -3.78 18.78
C HIS A 8 2.53 -4.06 17.62
N THR A 9 2.57 -3.18 16.64
CA THR A 9 3.41 -3.27 15.44
C THR A 9 4.11 -1.96 15.20
N VAL A 10 5.39 -1.99 14.90
CA VAL A 10 6.20 -0.83 14.53
C VAL A 10 6.71 -0.99 13.10
N TRP A 11 7.05 0.11 12.40
CA TRP A 11 7.60 -0.01 11.05
C TRP A 11 8.79 0.90 10.80
N LEU A 12 9.66 0.43 9.92
CA LEU A 12 10.76 1.21 9.35
C LEU A 12 10.20 2.02 8.17
N GLY A 13 10.36 3.34 8.24
CA GLY A 13 10.01 4.25 7.14
C GLY A 13 10.96 4.10 5.95
N ASP A 14 10.51 4.48 4.76
CA ASP A 14 11.34 4.42 3.54
C ASP A 14 12.63 5.27 3.64
N ARG A 15 12.60 6.33 4.45
CA ARG A 15 13.74 7.23 4.69
C ARG A 15 14.62 6.84 5.89
N THR A 16 14.22 5.83 6.66
CA THR A 16 14.90 5.45 7.93
C THR A 16 15.23 3.96 7.99
N ARG A 17 15.39 3.32 6.84
CA ARG A 17 15.66 1.89 6.66
C ARG A 17 17.12 1.54 6.36
N GLN A 18 18.04 2.49 6.53
CA GLN A 18 19.46 2.26 6.32
C GLN A 18 19.98 1.21 7.30
N PRO A 19 20.72 0.18 6.82
CA PRO A 19 21.15 -0.94 7.66
C PRO A 19 21.96 -0.55 8.91
N ASP A 20 22.71 0.55 8.83
CA ASP A 20 23.51 1.13 9.91
C ASP A 20 22.76 2.22 10.71
N GLY A 21 21.49 2.44 10.41
CA GLY A 21 20.66 3.47 11.04
C GLY A 21 20.05 3.02 12.38
N ALA A 22 19.85 3.99 13.28
CA ALA A 22 19.27 3.75 14.61
C ALA A 22 17.91 3.08 14.59
N HIS A 23 17.07 3.33 13.57
CA HIS A 23 15.75 2.70 13.43
C HIS A 23 15.87 1.21 13.13
N VAL A 24 16.81 0.82 12.28
CA VAL A 24 17.08 -0.60 11.99
C VAL A 24 17.66 -1.29 13.20
N GLU A 25 18.59 -0.62 13.91
CA GLU A 25 19.16 -1.14 15.15
C GLU A 25 18.08 -1.34 16.23
N PHE A 26 17.13 -0.42 16.37
CA PHE A 26 15.97 -0.59 17.24
C PHE A 26 15.12 -1.79 16.81
N ALA A 27 14.75 -1.87 15.52
CA ALA A 27 13.88 -2.90 14.98
C ALA A 27 14.44 -4.32 15.20
N ARG A 28 15.76 -4.51 15.06
CA ARG A 28 16.41 -5.84 15.28
C ARG A 28 16.37 -6.31 16.73
N HIS A 29 16.12 -5.42 17.71
CA HIS A 29 16.11 -5.75 19.12
C HIS A 29 14.72 -5.94 19.73
N VAL A 30 13.66 -5.52 19.03
CA VAL A 30 12.30 -5.70 19.50
C VAL A 30 11.67 -6.99 18.93
N ARG A 31 10.75 -7.57 19.72
CA ARG A 31 10.01 -8.78 19.34
C ARG A 31 8.65 -8.48 18.71
N ASN A 32 8.26 -7.21 18.65
CA ASN A 32 7.05 -6.78 17.97
C ASN A 32 7.11 -7.15 16.47
N PRO A 33 5.99 -7.46 15.83
CA PRO A 33 5.94 -7.53 14.39
C PRO A 33 6.43 -6.21 13.76
N ILE A 34 7.20 -6.30 12.68
CA ILE A 34 7.88 -5.16 12.06
C ILE A 34 7.37 -4.97 10.64
N GLY A 35 6.88 -3.76 10.34
CA GLY A 35 6.68 -3.29 8.97
C GLY A 35 7.98 -2.74 8.38
N VAL A 36 8.17 -2.93 7.09
CA VAL A 36 9.26 -2.31 6.31
C VAL A 36 8.65 -1.63 5.09
N LYS A 37 8.77 -0.31 5.01
CA LYS A 37 8.35 0.43 3.81
C LYS A 37 9.34 0.16 2.67
N VAL A 38 8.81 -0.31 1.54
CA VAL A 38 9.57 -0.65 0.33
C VAL A 38 9.17 0.30 -0.79
N GLY A 39 10.01 1.28 -1.05
CA GLY A 39 9.78 2.32 -2.04
C GLY A 39 10.66 2.19 -3.29
N PRO A 40 10.53 3.13 -4.24
CA PRO A 40 11.24 3.08 -5.52
C PRO A 40 12.77 3.14 -5.42
N SER A 41 13.31 3.65 -4.32
CA SER A 41 14.75 3.77 -4.12
C SER A 41 15.40 2.51 -3.52
N MET A 42 14.61 1.53 -3.07
CA MET A 42 15.13 0.28 -2.53
C MET A 42 15.56 -0.64 -3.67
N LYS A 43 16.76 -1.19 -3.57
CA LYS A 43 17.22 -2.26 -4.48
C LYS A 43 16.85 -3.63 -3.91
N PRO A 44 16.64 -4.65 -4.77
CA PRO A 44 16.33 -6.00 -4.31
C PRO A 44 17.36 -6.57 -3.32
N GLU A 45 18.65 -6.32 -3.54
CA GLU A 45 19.74 -6.79 -2.67
C GLU A 45 19.72 -6.10 -1.31
N GLU A 46 19.41 -4.80 -1.28
CA GLU A 46 19.26 -4.03 -0.04
C GLU A 46 18.09 -4.57 0.80
N LEU A 47 16.96 -4.93 0.14
CA LEU A 47 15.82 -5.55 0.81
C LEU A 47 16.21 -6.85 1.50
N ILE A 48 16.99 -7.73 0.83
CA ILE A 48 17.41 -8.99 1.43
C ILE A 48 18.37 -8.74 2.60
N THR A 49 19.31 -7.82 2.46
CA THR A 49 20.22 -7.43 3.56
C THR A 49 19.46 -6.91 4.77
N LEU A 50 18.42 -6.08 4.54
CA LEU A 50 17.58 -5.57 5.62
C LEU A 50 16.78 -6.69 6.28
N LEU A 51 16.21 -7.62 5.52
CA LEU A 51 15.50 -8.79 6.05
C LEU A 51 16.43 -9.68 6.89
N ASP A 52 17.67 -9.89 6.45
CA ASP A 52 18.68 -10.64 7.20
C ASP A 52 19.01 -9.97 8.54
N THR A 53 18.95 -8.65 8.59
CA THR A 53 19.20 -7.86 9.79
C THR A 53 18.05 -7.90 10.78
N VAL A 54 16.81 -7.65 10.33
CA VAL A 54 15.65 -7.52 11.21
C VAL A 54 14.93 -8.84 11.51
N ASN A 55 15.17 -9.88 10.71
CA ASN A 55 14.61 -11.22 10.89
C ASN A 55 15.64 -12.33 10.64
N PRO A 56 16.79 -12.35 11.36
CA PRO A 56 17.88 -13.30 11.13
C PRO A 56 17.46 -14.76 11.31
N HIS A 57 16.48 -15.02 12.15
CA HIS A 57 15.95 -16.35 12.46
C HIS A 57 14.82 -16.80 11.53
N VAL A 58 14.48 -16.00 10.50
CA VAL A 58 13.46 -16.31 9.50
C VAL A 58 12.10 -16.63 10.15
N GLN A 59 11.74 -15.90 11.18
CA GLN A 59 10.46 -16.07 11.88
C GLN A 59 9.31 -15.69 10.95
N LYS A 60 8.39 -16.62 10.71
CA LYS A 60 7.24 -16.43 9.82
C LYS A 60 6.29 -15.36 10.37
N GLY A 61 5.89 -14.43 9.52
CA GLY A 61 4.94 -13.36 9.86
C GLY A 61 5.52 -12.25 10.73
N HIS A 62 6.81 -12.31 11.09
CA HIS A 62 7.46 -11.27 11.88
C HIS A 62 7.64 -9.97 11.08
N VAL A 63 7.92 -10.07 9.77
CA VAL A 63 8.13 -8.90 8.91
C VAL A 63 7.02 -8.78 7.87
N THR A 64 6.42 -7.58 7.80
CA THR A 64 5.49 -7.17 6.74
C THR A 64 6.20 -6.18 5.82
N LEU A 65 6.32 -6.54 4.54
CA LEU A 65 6.84 -5.66 3.49
C LEU A 65 5.71 -4.78 2.95
N ILE A 66 5.78 -3.49 3.23
CA ILE A 66 4.75 -2.51 2.87
C ILE A 66 5.23 -1.75 1.63
N THR A 67 4.81 -2.20 0.45
CA THR A 67 5.22 -1.64 -0.84
C THR A 67 4.51 -0.33 -1.14
N ARG A 68 5.25 0.67 -1.66
CA ARG A 68 4.74 2.01 -1.96
C ARG A 68 5.50 2.64 -3.14
N TYR A 69 5.24 2.17 -4.34
CA TYR A 69 6.00 2.57 -5.55
C TYR A 69 5.38 3.74 -6.31
N GLY A 70 4.06 3.91 -6.22
CA GLY A 70 3.25 4.73 -7.12
C GLY A 70 2.82 3.94 -8.36
N GLU A 71 1.70 4.35 -8.95
CA GLU A 71 1.09 3.66 -10.12
C GLU A 71 2.06 3.54 -11.30
N SER A 72 2.91 4.55 -11.53
CA SER A 72 3.82 4.60 -12.66
C SER A 72 5.03 3.67 -12.55
N LYS A 73 5.35 3.18 -11.34
CA LYS A 73 6.59 2.40 -11.08
C LYS A 73 6.34 1.00 -10.56
N VAL A 74 5.15 0.71 -10.07
CA VAL A 74 4.83 -0.56 -9.42
C VAL A 74 5.05 -1.76 -10.36
N LYS A 75 4.73 -1.60 -11.65
CA LYS A 75 4.85 -2.68 -12.66
C LYS A 75 6.29 -3.07 -12.94
N ASP A 76 7.21 -2.12 -12.83
CA ASP A 76 8.63 -2.35 -13.10
C ASP A 76 9.36 -2.87 -11.86
N LEU A 77 9.07 -2.32 -10.68
CA LEU A 77 9.86 -2.55 -9.48
C LEU A 77 9.37 -3.71 -8.61
N LEU A 78 8.05 -3.87 -8.44
CA LEU A 78 7.51 -4.90 -7.56
C LEU A 78 7.91 -6.34 -7.99
N PRO A 79 7.92 -6.69 -9.29
CA PRO A 79 8.32 -8.03 -9.71
C PRO A 79 9.74 -8.42 -9.28
N GLU A 80 10.69 -7.48 -9.32
CA GLU A 80 12.09 -7.72 -8.95
C GLU A 80 12.22 -7.99 -7.45
N HIS A 81 11.53 -7.22 -6.61
CA HIS A 81 11.52 -7.43 -5.17
C HIS A 81 10.85 -8.76 -4.79
N ILE A 82 9.72 -9.13 -5.41
CA ILE A 82 9.08 -10.42 -5.17
C ILE A 82 10.03 -11.56 -5.52
N LYS A 83 10.67 -11.53 -6.69
CA LYS A 83 11.63 -12.56 -7.12
C LYS A 83 12.84 -12.65 -6.18
N ALA A 84 13.38 -11.51 -5.75
CA ALA A 84 14.50 -11.49 -4.81
C ALA A 84 14.13 -12.18 -3.48
N VAL A 85 12.96 -11.86 -2.92
CA VAL A 85 12.46 -12.50 -1.71
C VAL A 85 12.19 -13.99 -1.93
N GLN A 86 11.56 -14.37 -3.05
CA GLN A 86 11.30 -15.79 -3.37
C GLN A 86 12.58 -16.62 -3.50
N ASN A 87 13.68 -16.02 -3.97
CA ASN A 87 14.98 -16.66 -4.12
C ASN A 87 15.83 -16.62 -2.83
N SER A 88 15.31 -16.05 -1.74
CA SER A 88 16.00 -15.92 -0.46
C SER A 88 15.49 -16.92 0.58
N LYS A 89 16.19 -17.00 1.73
CA LYS A 89 15.71 -17.76 2.89
C LYS A 89 14.38 -17.23 3.46
N HIS A 90 14.00 -15.99 3.13
CA HIS A 90 12.79 -15.32 3.62
C HIS A 90 11.53 -15.60 2.77
N ALA A 91 11.62 -16.40 1.72
CA ALA A 91 10.56 -16.66 0.74
C ALA A 91 9.18 -16.98 1.34
N LYS A 92 9.16 -17.67 2.48
CA LYS A 92 7.92 -18.09 3.18
C LYS A 92 7.75 -17.43 4.54
N ALA A 93 8.51 -16.39 4.83
CA ALA A 93 8.55 -15.77 6.16
C ALA A 93 7.93 -14.36 6.21
N VAL A 94 7.83 -13.68 5.08
CA VAL A 94 7.31 -12.31 5.00
C VAL A 94 5.83 -12.26 4.63
N ILE A 95 5.17 -11.20 5.05
CA ILE A 95 3.84 -10.80 4.61
C ILE A 95 4.01 -9.62 3.65
N TRP A 96 3.30 -9.63 2.52
CA TRP A 96 3.25 -8.52 1.59
C TRP A 96 2.01 -7.66 1.84
N CYS A 97 2.20 -6.34 1.86
CA CYS A 97 1.15 -5.35 2.03
C CYS A 97 1.33 -4.24 0.98
N CYS A 98 0.26 -3.83 0.33
CA CYS A 98 0.28 -2.71 -0.62
C CYS A 98 -0.12 -1.41 0.10
N ASP A 99 0.73 -0.39 0.02
CA ASP A 99 0.43 0.99 0.38
C ASP A 99 0.33 1.82 -0.90
N PRO A 100 -0.85 1.97 -1.48
CA PRO A 100 -1.04 2.71 -2.71
C PRO A 100 -1.19 4.22 -2.46
N MET A 101 -0.97 4.68 -1.23
CA MET A 101 -1.16 6.08 -0.85
C MET A 101 0.12 6.90 -1.02
N HIS A 102 1.21 6.48 -0.34
CA HIS A 102 2.42 7.31 -0.21
C HIS A 102 3.24 7.45 -1.51
N GLY A 103 3.11 6.52 -2.46
CA GLY A 103 3.74 6.61 -3.78
C GLY A 103 2.98 7.50 -4.76
N ASN A 104 1.72 7.83 -4.48
CA ASN A 104 0.81 8.57 -5.35
C ASN A 104 0.47 9.99 -4.84
N THR A 105 1.19 10.48 -3.84
CA THR A 105 1.01 11.84 -3.36
C THR A 105 1.62 12.83 -4.35
N VAL A 106 0.82 13.81 -4.78
CA VAL A 106 1.20 14.89 -5.71
C VAL A 106 0.84 16.25 -5.11
N THR A 107 1.40 17.29 -5.67
CA THR A 107 1.02 18.67 -5.33
C THR A 107 -0.22 19.04 -6.15
N SER A 108 -1.18 19.73 -5.51
CA SER A 108 -2.35 20.27 -6.21
C SER A 108 -1.92 21.22 -7.34
N PRO A 109 -2.45 21.06 -8.57
CA PRO A 109 -2.19 21.99 -9.67
C PRO A 109 -2.60 23.44 -9.37
N SER A 110 -3.70 23.64 -8.66
CA SER A 110 -4.23 24.99 -8.35
C SER A 110 -3.63 25.62 -7.09
N ASP A 111 -3.03 24.81 -6.21
CA ASP A 111 -2.43 25.32 -4.96
C ASP A 111 -1.16 24.53 -4.59
N PRO A 112 0.04 25.10 -4.82
CA PRO A 112 1.30 24.41 -4.54
C PRO A 112 1.55 24.13 -3.05
N LYS A 113 0.73 24.64 -2.15
CA LYS A 113 0.81 24.36 -0.70
C LYS A 113 0.01 23.11 -0.31
N LEU A 114 -0.92 22.67 -1.15
CA LEU A 114 -1.72 21.51 -0.89
C LEU A 114 -1.14 20.27 -1.54
N LYS A 115 -1.12 19.19 -0.79
CA LYS A 115 -0.88 17.84 -1.32
C LYS A 115 -2.23 17.19 -1.63
N THR A 116 -2.25 16.30 -2.63
CA THR A 116 -3.45 15.52 -2.94
C THR A 116 -3.03 14.17 -3.52
N ARG A 117 -4.02 13.34 -3.83
CA ARG A 117 -3.86 12.07 -4.54
C ARG A 117 -5.00 11.92 -5.54
N MET A 118 -4.69 11.37 -6.70
CA MET A 118 -5.73 10.90 -7.61
C MET A 118 -6.24 9.54 -7.13
N PHE A 119 -7.52 9.41 -6.86
CA PHE A 119 -8.12 8.13 -6.44
C PHE A 119 -7.88 7.02 -7.48
N SER A 120 -7.94 7.36 -8.76
CA SER A 120 -7.61 6.43 -9.85
C SER A 120 -6.18 5.89 -9.77
N ALA A 121 -5.19 6.70 -9.39
CA ALA A 121 -3.81 6.27 -9.20
C ALA A 121 -3.67 5.30 -8.02
N VAL A 122 -4.40 5.56 -6.92
CA VAL A 122 -4.47 4.67 -5.75
C VAL A 122 -5.03 3.29 -6.16
N VAL A 123 -6.16 3.28 -6.88
CA VAL A 123 -6.78 2.05 -7.40
C VAL A 123 -5.87 1.33 -8.40
N SER A 124 -5.19 2.07 -9.26
CA SER A 124 -4.26 1.53 -10.27
C SER A 124 -3.06 0.81 -9.64
N GLU A 125 -2.42 1.40 -8.62
CA GLU A 125 -1.32 0.73 -7.91
C GLU A 125 -1.81 -0.51 -7.18
N LEU A 126 -2.94 -0.43 -6.47
CA LEU A 126 -3.51 -1.57 -5.75
C LEU A 126 -3.85 -2.74 -6.68
N THR A 127 -4.53 -2.47 -7.79
CA THR A 127 -4.91 -3.51 -8.76
C THR A 127 -3.71 -4.12 -9.45
N SER A 128 -2.70 -3.30 -9.78
CA SER A 128 -1.41 -3.77 -10.32
C SER A 128 -0.68 -4.67 -9.32
N CYS A 129 -0.63 -4.31 -8.03
CA CYS A 129 -0.06 -5.16 -6.98
C CYS A 129 -0.74 -6.54 -6.93
N LEU A 130 -2.08 -6.58 -6.92
CA LEU A 130 -2.84 -7.83 -6.91
C LEU A 130 -2.50 -8.72 -8.13
N GLN A 131 -2.44 -8.13 -9.32
CA GLN A 131 -2.13 -8.84 -10.57
C GLN A 131 -0.70 -9.37 -10.58
N ILE A 132 0.27 -8.56 -10.16
CA ILE A 132 1.69 -8.93 -10.13
C ILE A 132 1.92 -10.08 -9.14
N HIS A 133 1.38 -9.99 -7.92
CA HIS A 133 1.48 -11.07 -6.94
C HIS A 133 0.88 -12.37 -7.48
N ALA A 134 -0.30 -12.31 -8.08
CA ALA A 134 -0.94 -13.48 -8.67
C ALA A 134 -0.11 -14.09 -9.81
N SER A 135 0.46 -13.27 -10.69
CA SER A 135 1.26 -13.73 -11.84
C SER A 135 2.57 -14.40 -11.42
N LEU A 136 3.12 -14.01 -10.28
CA LEU A 136 4.38 -14.55 -9.76
C LEU A 136 4.19 -15.63 -8.68
N GLY A 137 2.97 -16.11 -8.46
CA GLY A 137 2.69 -17.12 -7.44
C GLY A 137 2.97 -16.62 -6.01
N SER A 138 2.90 -15.30 -5.80
CA SER A 138 3.00 -14.65 -4.50
C SER A 138 1.60 -14.22 -4.02
N VAL A 139 1.47 -13.91 -2.74
CA VAL A 139 0.20 -13.48 -2.15
C VAL A 139 0.36 -12.10 -1.54
N MET A 140 -0.48 -11.15 -1.97
CA MET A 140 -0.65 -9.90 -1.26
C MET A 140 -1.57 -10.12 -0.06
N GLY A 141 -1.01 -9.98 1.16
CA GLY A 141 -1.69 -10.30 2.41
C GLY A 141 -2.51 -9.15 2.99
N GLY A 142 -2.34 -7.92 2.50
CA GLY A 142 -3.07 -6.78 3.03
C GLY A 142 -2.85 -5.48 2.28
N VAL A 143 -3.54 -4.43 2.75
CA VAL A 143 -3.42 -3.05 2.27
C VAL A 143 -3.15 -2.11 3.43
N HIS A 144 -2.47 -1.00 3.15
CA HIS A 144 -2.19 0.07 4.08
C HIS A 144 -2.73 1.37 3.49
N LEU A 145 -3.81 1.89 4.07
CA LEU A 145 -4.55 3.04 3.55
C LEU A 145 -4.60 4.17 4.58
N GLU A 146 -4.68 5.39 4.10
CA GLU A 146 -4.96 6.59 4.90
C GLU A 146 -6.40 7.02 4.64
N LEU A 147 -7.24 6.85 5.64
CA LEU A 147 -8.68 7.07 5.56
C LEU A 147 -9.12 8.08 6.62
N THR A 148 -10.24 8.77 6.39
CA THR A 148 -10.94 9.53 7.41
C THR A 148 -12.43 9.21 7.40
N GLY A 149 -13.04 9.20 8.60
CA GLY A 149 -14.49 9.14 8.77
C GLY A 149 -15.13 10.50 8.96
N ASP A 150 -14.34 11.59 8.89
CA ASP A 150 -14.88 12.95 8.99
C ASP A 150 -15.74 13.26 7.76
N GLU A 151 -16.90 13.87 8.01
CA GLU A 151 -17.89 14.15 6.96
C GLU A 151 -17.42 15.25 6.01
N GLY A 152 -17.65 15.06 4.70
CA GLY A 152 -17.42 16.07 3.69
C GLY A 152 -15.96 16.39 3.35
N VAL A 153 -15.00 15.59 3.82
CA VAL A 153 -13.57 15.82 3.56
C VAL A 153 -13.25 15.70 2.08
N THR A 154 -12.43 16.64 1.58
CA THR A 154 -12.03 16.77 0.18
C THR A 154 -10.51 16.89 0.05
N GLU A 155 -9.76 15.84 0.43
CA GLU A 155 -8.28 15.83 0.40
C GLU A 155 -7.70 15.09 -0.81
N CYS A 156 -8.46 14.13 -1.38
CA CYS A 156 -8.09 13.37 -2.58
C CYS A 156 -9.08 13.64 -3.72
N MET A 157 -8.55 13.73 -4.94
CA MET A 157 -9.35 13.97 -6.16
C MET A 157 -9.94 12.68 -6.73
N GLY A 158 -11.06 12.78 -7.44
CA GLY A 158 -11.75 11.66 -8.10
C GLY A 158 -12.58 10.82 -7.13
N GLY A 159 -12.82 9.56 -7.51
CA GLY A 159 -13.76 8.66 -6.85
C GLY A 159 -15.19 8.87 -7.33
N SER A 160 -16.17 8.18 -6.74
CA SER A 160 -17.58 8.28 -7.07
C SER A 160 -18.17 9.69 -6.91
N MET A 161 -17.54 10.54 -6.10
CA MET A 161 -17.90 11.95 -5.96
C MET A 161 -17.29 12.86 -7.02
N GLU A 162 -16.47 12.34 -7.95
CA GLU A 162 -15.78 13.08 -9.02
C GLU A 162 -15.07 14.37 -8.55
N LEU A 163 -14.48 14.34 -7.34
CA LEU A 163 -13.84 15.51 -6.75
C LEU A 163 -12.72 16.06 -7.65
N SER A 164 -12.84 17.35 -7.98
CA SER A 164 -11.84 18.10 -8.74
C SER A 164 -10.76 18.70 -7.85
N ASP A 165 -9.73 19.30 -8.46
CA ASP A 165 -8.69 20.03 -7.76
C ASP A 165 -9.23 21.27 -7.02
N GLU A 166 -10.26 21.94 -7.58
CA GLU A 166 -10.91 23.09 -6.97
C GLU A 166 -11.71 22.72 -5.72
N ASP A 167 -12.25 21.50 -5.65
CA ASP A 167 -12.98 20.99 -4.50
C ASP A 167 -12.11 20.79 -3.27
N LEU A 168 -10.79 20.60 -3.42
CA LEU A 168 -9.87 20.39 -2.31
C LEU A 168 -9.96 21.45 -1.23
N LYS A 169 -10.21 22.71 -1.62
CA LYS A 169 -10.30 23.86 -0.70
C LYS A 169 -11.57 23.87 0.16
N ARG A 170 -12.56 23.04 -0.16
CA ARG A 170 -13.85 23.02 0.54
C ARG A 170 -13.75 22.47 1.95
N CYS A 171 -13.01 21.37 2.12
CA CYS A 171 -12.86 20.71 3.42
C CYS A 171 -11.54 19.92 3.47
N TYR A 172 -10.41 20.64 3.54
CA TYR A 172 -9.07 20.07 3.66
C TYR A 172 -8.63 20.15 5.12
N LEU A 173 -8.68 19.03 5.85
CA LEU A 173 -8.49 19.00 7.31
C LEU A 173 -7.18 18.37 7.76
N THR A 174 -6.49 17.62 6.89
CA THR A 174 -5.25 16.94 7.29
C THR A 174 -4.13 17.93 7.63
N HIS A 175 -3.35 17.62 8.66
CA HIS A 175 -2.11 18.33 8.99
C HIS A 175 -0.86 17.67 8.40
N CYS A 176 -1.01 16.53 7.71
CA CYS A 176 0.11 15.73 7.19
C CYS A 176 -0.10 15.37 5.72
N ASP A 177 -0.65 14.21 5.45
CA ASP A 177 -0.87 13.71 4.10
C ASP A 177 -2.37 13.53 3.80
N PRO A 178 -2.81 13.72 2.53
CA PRO A 178 -4.21 13.66 2.15
C PRO A 178 -4.79 12.26 2.35
N ARG A 179 -6.00 12.20 2.90
CA ARG A 179 -6.72 10.97 3.23
C ARG A 179 -7.87 10.73 2.25
N LEU A 180 -8.21 9.47 2.02
CA LEU A 180 -9.46 9.12 1.34
C LEU A 180 -10.64 9.48 2.25
N ASN A 181 -11.66 10.09 1.68
CA ASN A 181 -12.91 10.38 2.37
C ASN A 181 -13.77 9.11 2.54
N TYR A 182 -14.95 9.25 3.13
CA TYR A 182 -15.83 8.13 3.42
C TYR A 182 -16.24 7.36 2.16
N GLU A 183 -16.64 8.04 1.10
CA GLU A 183 -17.08 7.45 -0.17
C GLU A 183 -15.92 6.74 -0.87
N GLN A 184 -14.79 7.41 -1.04
CA GLN A 184 -13.58 6.81 -1.62
C GLN A 184 -13.10 5.60 -0.82
N SER A 185 -13.26 5.64 0.51
CA SER A 185 -12.91 4.52 1.39
C SER A 185 -13.83 3.32 1.18
N LEU A 186 -15.12 3.54 0.98
CA LEU A 186 -16.07 2.48 0.63
C LEU A 186 -15.80 1.90 -0.76
N ASP A 187 -15.55 2.75 -1.76
CA ASP A 187 -15.26 2.31 -3.14
C ASP A 187 -14.07 1.33 -3.15
N ILE A 188 -12.97 1.67 -2.48
CA ILE A 188 -11.80 0.79 -2.41
C ILE A 188 -12.05 -0.47 -1.57
N ALA A 189 -12.84 -0.36 -0.49
CA ALA A 189 -13.19 -1.51 0.34
C ALA A 189 -14.07 -2.52 -0.41
N PHE A 190 -15.03 -2.05 -1.20
CA PHE A 190 -15.87 -2.90 -2.03
C PHE A 190 -15.07 -3.57 -3.14
N LEU A 191 -14.17 -2.83 -3.81
CA LEU A 191 -13.25 -3.41 -4.80
C LEU A 191 -12.45 -4.57 -4.21
N ILE A 192 -11.81 -4.36 -3.06
CA ILE A 192 -11.03 -5.39 -2.37
C ILE A 192 -11.91 -6.59 -2.00
N SER A 193 -13.09 -6.33 -1.41
CA SER A 193 -14.04 -7.36 -1.02
C SER A 193 -14.47 -8.24 -2.19
N ASP A 194 -14.78 -7.65 -3.33
CA ASP A 194 -15.21 -8.38 -4.52
C ASP A 194 -14.10 -9.23 -5.12
N VAL A 195 -12.86 -8.73 -5.13
CA VAL A 195 -11.69 -9.51 -5.54
C VAL A 195 -11.49 -10.70 -4.60
N LEU A 196 -11.50 -10.49 -3.29
CA LEU A 196 -11.32 -11.56 -2.30
C LEU A 196 -12.43 -12.62 -2.36
N LYS A 197 -13.70 -12.20 -2.53
CA LYS A 197 -14.84 -13.13 -2.72
C LYS A 197 -14.67 -13.98 -3.97
N SER A 198 -14.21 -13.36 -5.06
CA SER A 198 -13.99 -14.03 -6.33
C SER A 198 -12.83 -15.04 -6.24
N GLN A 199 -11.74 -14.67 -5.61
CA GLN A 199 -10.61 -15.57 -5.34
C GLN A 199 -11.01 -16.80 -4.52
N ARG A 200 -11.83 -16.63 -3.47
CA ARG A 200 -12.38 -17.74 -2.67
C ARG A 200 -13.24 -18.72 -3.49
N ARG A 201 -13.80 -18.26 -4.61
CA ARG A 201 -14.56 -19.08 -5.56
C ARG A 201 -13.69 -19.67 -6.68
N GLY A 202 -12.37 -19.51 -6.60
CA GLY A 202 -11.41 -20.01 -7.59
C GLY A 202 -11.34 -19.15 -8.88
N ILE A 203 -11.91 -17.95 -8.86
CA ILE A 203 -11.83 -17.03 -10.00
C ILE A 203 -10.45 -16.36 -10.00
N PRO A 204 -9.69 -16.43 -11.12
CA PRO A 204 -8.40 -15.76 -11.24
C PRO A 204 -8.49 -14.24 -10.97
N VAL A 205 -7.44 -13.67 -10.38
CA VAL A 205 -7.39 -12.25 -9.97
C VAL A 205 -7.74 -11.30 -11.13
N ASN A 206 -7.22 -11.54 -12.33
CA ASN A 206 -7.50 -10.68 -13.49
C ASN A 206 -9.00 -10.66 -13.84
N ASN A 207 -9.64 -11.82 -13.81
CA ASN A 207 -11.09 -11.91 -14.08
C ASN A 207 -11.91 -11.28 -12.95
N ALA A 208 -11.46 -11.47 -11.70
CA ALA A 208 -12.09 -10.87 -10.54
C ALA A 208 -12.03 -9.34 -10.57
N LEU A 209 -10.87 -8.78 -10.91
CA LEU A 209 -10.66 -7.34 -11.06
C LEU A 209 -11.51 -6.75 -12.18
N SER A 210 -11.53 -7.40 -13.35
CA SER A 210 -12.37 -6.94 -14.48
C SER A 210 -13.84 -6.91 -14.08
N GLN A 211 -14.34 -7.91 -13.36
CA GLN A 211 -15.73 -7.95 -12.88
C GLN A 211 -16.01 -6.87 -11.83
N ALA A 212 -15.10 -6.64 -10.91
CA ALA A 212 -15.24 -5.64 -9.83
C ALA A 212 -15.26 -4.21 -10.43
N LEU A 213 -14.34 -3.89 -11.33
CA LEU A 213 -14.27 -2.58 -12.00
C LEU A 213 -15.50 -2.31 -12.89
N LEU A 214 -16.02 -3.33 -13.59
CA LEU A 214 -17.24 -3.20 -14.36
C LEU A 214 -18.49 -2.93 -13.50
N ARG A 215 -18.50 -3.41 -12.25
CA ARG A 215 -19.59 -3.12 -11.30
C ARG A 215 -19.50 -1.71 -10.76
N SER A 216 -18.30 -1.24 -10.44
CA SER A 216 -18.04 0.14 -10.01
C SER A 216 -18.54 1.13 -11.06
N ASN A 217 -18.16 0.95 -12.33
CA ASN A 217 -18.59 1.82 -13.43
C ASN A 217 -20.10 1.76 -13.73
N ARG A 218 -20.81 0.69 -13.34
CA ARG A 218 -22.28 0.59 -13.53
C ARG A 218 -23.08 1.35 -12.49
N VAL A 219 -22.49 1.62 -11.33
CA VAL A 219 -23.13 2.44 -10.29
C VAL A 219 -23.08 3.92 -10.69
N GLU A 220 -22.08 4.32 -11.48
CA GLU A 220 -21.92 5.68 -12.02
C GLU A 220 -22.82 6.00 -13.24
N GLY A 221 -23.41 4.99 -13.87
CA GLY A 221 -24.11 5.10 -15.16
C GLY A 221 -25.62 4.90 -15.15
N ASN A 222 -26.34 5.10 -14.05
CA ASN A 222 -27.81 5.02 -14.05
C ASN A 222 -28.42 6.37 -13.69
N PRO A 223 -29.15 7.03 -14.66
CA PRO A 223 -29.91 8.25 -14.40
C PRO A 223 -31.13 7.98 -13.52
#